data_72b2cd0f8e24d844aca63c5281364e6b
#
_entry.id   72b2cd0f8e24d844aca63c5281364e6b
#
_cell.length_a   1.000
_cell.length_b   1.000
_cell.length_c   1.000
_cell.angle_alpha   90.00
_cell.angle_beta   90.00
_cell.angle_gamma   90.00
#
_symmetry.space_group_name_H-M   'P 1'
#
loop_
_entity.id
_entity.type
_entity.pdbx_description
1 polymer ?
#
loop_
_entity_poly.entity_id
_entity_poly.type
_entity_poly.pdbx_seq_one_letter_code
_entity_poly.pdbx_strand_id
1 'polypeptide(L)'
;MRYAHDECRRQGGKHVTFAPDTVHKLDLTGDGRDDYIVDLSETQCHDRPATYCGTAGCTFDIIVTLKRGGHRNVFSQRVLNHEILPGAGAKTIRFMLHGGYCGLSGGSPCSKTHRITARPFEFKQPK
;
A
#
# COMPACT_ATOMS: atom_id res chain seq x y z
N MET A 1 -5.00 -13.90 -1.29
CA MET A 1 -3.99 -13.14 -0.53
C MET A 1 -3.69 -13.79 0.80
N ARG A 2 -2.69 -14.65 0.77
CA ARG A 2 -2.36 -15.46 1.94
C ARG A 2 -1.95 -14.62 3.14
N TYR A 3 -1.14 -13.59 2.93
CA TYR A 3 -0.63 -12.81 4.06
C TYR A 3 -1.75 -12.07 4.81
N ALA A 4 -2.80 -11.64 4.11
CA ALA A 4 -3.92 -10.99 4.77
C ALA A 4 -4.69 -11.98 5.65
N HIS A 5 -4.85 -13.21 5.17
CA HIS A 5 -5.46 -14.28 5.99
C HIS A 5 -4.59 -14.61 7.18
N ASP A 6 -3.28 -14.73 6.98
CA ASP A 6 -2.35 -15.07 8.08
C ASP A 6 -2.34 -13.97 9.14
N GLU A 7 -2.34 -12.71 8.72
CA GLU A 7 -2.38 -11.58 9.65
C GLU A 7 -3.68 -11.58 10.46
N CYS A 8 -4.81 -11.83 9.80
CA CYS A 8 -6.10 -11.92 10.46
C CYS A 8 -6.10 -13.00 11.52
N ARG A 9 -5.57 -14.18 11.20
CA ARG A 9 -5.48 -15.28 12.16
C ARG A 9 -4.55 -14.95 13.34
N ARG A 10 -3.42 -14.29 13.07
CA ARG A 10 -2.50 -13.88 14.15
C ARG A 10 -3.17 -12.93 15.12
N GLN A 11 -4.09 -12.10 14.64
CA GLN A 11 -4.84 -11.17 15.48
C GLN A 11 -6.04 -11.83 16.16
N GLY A 12 -6.26 -13.12 15.91
CA GLY A 12 -7.36 -13.87 16.51
C GLY A 12 -8.67 -13.83 15.74
N GLY A 13 -8.65 -13.30 14.53
CA GLY A 13 -9.82 -13.27 13.64
C GLY A 13 -10.02 -14.62 12.95
N LYS A 14 -11.22 -14.82 12.39
CA LYS A 14 -11.60 -16.11 11.82
C LYS A 14 -11.59 -16.12 10.31
N HIS A 15 -12.03 -15.05 9.66
CA HIS A 15 -12.03 -15.01 8.21
C HIS A 15 -11.94 -13.58 7.71
N VAL A 16 -11.57 -13.45 6.43
CA VAL A 16 -11.30 -12.18 5.76
C VAL A 16 -12.31 -11.99 4.63
N THR A 17 -12.84 -10.78 4.52
CA THR A 17 -13.67 -10.37 3.38
C THR A 17 -12.94 -9.27 2.63
N PHE A 18 -12.70 -9.49 1.33
CA PHE A 18 -12.03 -8.53 0.46
C PHE A 18 -13.06 -7.75 -0.35
N ALA A 19 -12.80 -6.44 -0.51
CA ALA A 19 -13.58 -5.63 -1.44
C ALA A 19 -13.18 -5.97 -2.88
N PRO A 20 -14.08 -5.75 -3.88
CA PRO A 20 -13.77 -6.08 -5.28
C PRO A 20 -12.55 -5.33 -5.84
N ASP A 21 -12.27 -4.13 -5.35
CA ASP A 21 -11.19 -3.27 -5.81
C ASP A 21 -9.95 -3.34 -4.91
N THR A 22 -9.80 -4.41 -4.13
CA THR A 22 -8.64 -4.59 -3.24
C THR A 22 -7.33 -4.65 -4.03
N VAL A 23 -7.34 -5.27 -5.20
CA VAL A 23 -6.16 -5.39 -6.07
C VAL A 23 -6.39 -4.60 -7.35
N HIS A 24 -5.52 -3.62 -7.60
CA HIS A 24 -5.53 -2.84 -8.84
C HIS A 24 -4.36 -3.29 -9.71
N LYS A 25 -4.65 -3.63 -10.96
CA LYS A 25 -3.67 -4.10 -11.92
C LYS A 25 -3.42 -3.00 -12.95
N LEU A 26 -2.19 -2.50 -13.04
CA LEU A 26 -1.80 -1.46 -13.98
C LEU A 26 -0.28 -1.43 -14.13
N ASP A 27 0.21 -0.87 -15.24
CA ASP A 27 1.64 -0.69 -15.44
C ASP A 27 2.12 0.53 -14.67
N LEU A 28 2.83 0.31 -13.57
CA LEU A 28 3.36 1.39 -12.73
C LEU A 28 4.77 1.81 -13.12
N THR A 29 5.58 0.88 -13.63
CA THR A 29 6.98 1.16 -13.95
C THR A 29 7.19 1.68 -15.37
N GLY A 30 6.17 1.59 -16.22
CA GLY A 30 6.26 2.07 -17.60
C GLY A 30 6.92 1.09 -18.56
N ASP A 31 7.04 -0.18 -18.18
CA ASP A 31 7.71 -1.19 -19.00
C ASP A 31 6.76 -2.07 -19.83
N GLY A 32 5.47 -1.76 -19.81
CA GLY A 32 4.45 -2.51 -20.53
C GLY A 32 3.95 -3.74 -19.81
N ARG A 33 4.41 -4.01 -18.60
CA ARG A 33 3.96 -5.15 -17.78
C ARG A 33 3.03 -4.67 -16.69
N ASP A 34 2.06 -5.53 -16.33
CA ASP A 34 1.15 -5.21 -15.24
C ASP A 34 1.85 -5.32 -13.89
N ASP A 35 1.67 -4.31 -13.08
CA ASP A 35 2.06 -4.28 -11.68
C ASP A 35 0.79 -4.27 -10.85
N TYR A 36 0.92 -4.30 -9.52
CA TYR A 36 -0.24 -4.45 -8.64
C TYR A 36 -0.16 -3.52 -7.45
N ILE A 37 -1.28 -2.87 -7.18
CA ILE A 37 -1.50 -2.16 -5.92
C ILE A 37 -2.47 -3.00 -5.10
N VAL A 38 -2.10 -3.30 -3.86
CA VAL A 38 -2.97 -4.01 -2.93
C VAL A 38 -3.33 -3.05 -1.82
N ASP A 39 -4.60 -2.64 -1.80
CA ASP A 39 -5.13 -1.65 -0.85
C ASP A 39 -6.12 -2.36 0.07
N LEU A 40 -5.76 -2.53 1.33
CA LEU A 40 -6.60 -3.24 2.29
C LEU A 40 -7.53 -2.32 3.08
N SER A 41 -7.77 -1.08 2.60
CA SER A 41 -8.60 -0.12 3.33
C SER A 41 -10.04 -0.60 3.54
N GLU A 42 -10.55 -1.42 2.62
CA GLU A 42 -11.91 -1.97 2.72
C GLU A 42 -11.92 -3.47 2.99
N THR A 43 -10.79 -4.03 3.39
CA THR A 43 -10.67 -5.45 3.74
C THR A 43 -11.01 -5.60 5.21
N GLN A 44 -11.81 -6.61 5.53
CA GLN A 44 -12.25 -6.86 6.89
C GLN A 44 -11.74 -8.18 7.40
N CYS A 45 -11.09 -8.12 8.56
CA CYS A 45 -10.81 -9.30 9.37
C CYS A 45 -11.93 -9.38 10.39
N HIS A 46 -12.82 -10.35 10.25
CA HIS A 46 -13.98 -10.47 11.12
C HIS A 46 -13.53 -10.74 12.57
N ASP A 47 -14.16 -10.05 13.50
CA ASP A 47 -13.86 -10.02 14.94
C ASP A 47 -12.57 -9.27 15.30
N ARG A 48 -11.85 -8.70 14.30
CA ARG A 48 -10.63 -7.91 14.57
C ARG A 48 -10.54 -6.74 13.61
N PRO A 49 -11.39 -5.70 13.78
CA PRO A 49 -11.49 -4.60 12.80
C PRO A 49 -10.22 -3.78 12.63
N ALA A 50 -9.31 -3.77 13.60
CA ALA A 50 -8.09 -2.98 13.52
C ALA A 50 -6.91 -3.72 12.88
N THR A 51 -7.14 -4.89 12.26
CA THR A 51 -6.06 -5.70 11.69
C THR A 51 -5.32 -4.97 10.58
N TYR A 52 -6.06 -4.34 9.65
CA TYR A 52 -5.45 -3.71 8.46
C TYR A 52 -5.41 -2.21 8.52
N CYS A 53 -6.19 -1.59 9.39
CA CYS A 53 -6.30 -0.13 9.48
C CYS A 53 -6.11 0.34 10.92
N GLY A 54 -5.62 1.56 11.07
CA GLY A 54 -5.42 2.20 12.35
C GLY A 54 -5.21 3.70 12.16
N THR A 55 -4.63 4.37 13.13
CA THR A 55 -4.41 5.82 13.11
C THR A 55 -3.58 6.27 11.91
N ALA A 56 -2.61 5.45 11.49
CA ALA A 56 -1.74 5.79 10.36
C ALA A 56 -2.32 5.41 9.00
N GLY A 57 -3.58 4.96 8.96
CA GLY A 57 -4.23 4.52 7.72
C GLY A 57 -4.31 3.01 7.61
N CYS A 58 -4.33 2.52 6.39
CA CYS A 58 -4.54 1.11 6.10
C CYS A 58 -3.35 0.52 5.35
N THR A 59 -3.16 -0.79 5.48
CA THR A 59 -2.09 -1.51 4.79
C THR A 59 -2.20 -1.32 3.28
N PHE A 60 -1.08 -0.98 2.67
CA PHE A 60 -0.99 -0.67 1.25
C PHE A 60 0.32 -1.24 0.73
N ASP A 61 0.23 -2.08 -0.30
CA ASP A 61 1.40 -2.72 -0.90
C ASP A 61 1.49 -2.39 -2.38
N ILE A 62 2.71 -2.28 -2.89
CA ILE A 62 2.99 -2.17 -4.32
C ILE A 62 3.87 -3.34 -4.71
N ILE A 63 3.42 -4.11 -5.70
CA ILE A 63 4.13 -5.28 -6.20
C ILE A 63 4.39 -5.07 -7.68
N VAL A 64 5.66 -5.09 -8.08
CA VAL A 64 6.04 -4.90 -9.48
C VAL A 64 6.41 -6.23 -10.13
N THR A 65 6.12 -6.34 -11.42
CA THR A 65 6.51 -7.49 -12.24
C THR A 65 7.90 -7.22 -12.81
N LEU A 66 8.81 -8.18 -12.61
CA LEU A 66 10.19 -8.03 -13.03
C LEU A 66 10.38 -8.48 -14.47
N LYS A 67 11.35 -7.88 -15.16
CA LYS A 67 11.67 -8.23 -16.55
C LYS A 67 12.03 -9.71 -16.72
N ARG A 68 12.67 -10.29 -15.71
CA ARG A 68 13.10 -11.70 -15.74
C ARG A 68 12.02 -12.66 -15.30
N GLY A 69 10.80 -12.16 -15.08
CA GLY A 69 9.71 -12.93 -14.49
C GLY A 69 9.71 -12.81 -12.98
N GLY A 70 8.60 -13.21 -12.36
CA GLY A 70 8.41 -13.05 -10.93
C GLY A 70 8.01 -11.65 -10.55
N HIS A 71 7.82 -11.46 -9.26
CA HIS A 71 7.30 -10.23 -8.68
C HIS A 71 8.17 -9.78 -7.51
N ARG A 72 8.16 -8.48 -7.25
CA ARG A 72 8.86 -7.90 -6.10
C ARG A 72 7.94 -6.95 -5.38
N ASN A 73 7.80 -7.11 -4.07
CA ASN A 73 7.13 -6.12 -3.24
C ASN A 73 8.10 -4.96 -3.04
N VAL A 74 7.75 -3.78 -3.54
CA VAL A 74 8.61 -2.59 -3.46
C VAL A 74 8.14 -1.60 -2.41
N PHE A 75 6.93 -1.76 -1.88
CA PHE A 75 6.40 -0.85 -0.85
C PHE A 75 5.36 -1.58 -0.02
N SER A 76 5.44 -1.42 1.30
CA SER A 76 4.48 -2.01 2.22
C SER A 76 4.43 -1.15 3.47
N GLN A 77 3.45 -0.25 3.53
CA GLN A 77 3.23 0.62 4.68
C GLN A 77 1.74 0.94 4.81
N ARG A 78 1.36 1.47 5.96
CA ARG A 78 0.02 2.03 6.13
C ARG A 78 0.01 3.43 5.55
N VAL A 79 -1.03 3.72 4.75
CA VAL A 79 -1.26 5.04 4.16
C VAL A 79 -2.70 5.45 4.42
N LEU A 80 -2.94 6.76 4.52
CA LEU A 80 -4.29 7.28 4.69
C LEU A 80 -5.04 7.29 3.37
N ASN A 81 -4.35 7.61 2.29
CA ASN A 81 -4.92 7.66 0.95
C ASN A 81 -3.78 7.71 -0.06
N HIS A 82 -4.11 7.53 -1.34
CA HIS A 82 -3.13 7.63 -2.41
C HIS A 82 -3.79 8.17 -3.68
N GLU A 83 -2.96 8.72 -4.57
CA GLU A 83 -3.39 9.19 -5.88
C GLU A 83 -2.31 8.88 -6.89
N ILE A 84 -2.68 8.22 -7.99
CA ILE A 84 -1.77 7.97 -9.10
C ILE A 84 -1.79 9.21 -9.98
N LEU A 85 -0.63 9.87 -10.11
CA LEU A 85 -0.54 11.12 -10.87
C LEU A 85 -0.48 10.82 -12.36
N PRO A 86 -1.08 11.68 -13.20
CA PRO A 86 -1.01 11.48 -14.65
C PRO A 86 0.42 11.65 -15.17
N GLY A 87 0.72 11.00 -16.30
CA GLY A 87 2.02 11.07 -16.95
C GLY A 87 2.32 9.83 -17.74
N ALA A 88 3.27 9.93 -18.66
CA ALA A 88 3.76 8.81 -19.44
C ALA A 88 4.93 8.14 -18.73
N GLY A 89 5.20 6.88 -19.07
CA GLY A 89 6.30 6.13 -18.48
C GLY A 89 5.99 5.67 -17.07
N ALA A 90 7.01 5.65 -16.22
CA ALA A 90 6.83 5.25 -14.83
C ALA A 90 5.89 6.23 -14.11
N LYS A 91 4.96 5.68 -13.33
CA LYS A 91 3.98 6.48 -12.61
C LYS A 91 4.57 7.00 -11.30
N THR A 92 4.12 8.19 -10.91
CA THR A 92 4.39 8.76 -9.59
C THR A 92 3.10 8.64 -8.78
N ILE A 93 3.23 8.21 -7.54
CA ILE A 93 2.09 8.13 -6.62
C ILE A 93 2.27 9.18 -5.53
N ARG A 94 1.20 9.94 -5.27
CA ARG A 94 1.13 10.81 -4.11
C ARG A 94 0.49 10.02 -2.98
N PHE A 95 1.22 9.90 -1.87
CA PHE A 95 0.74 9.21 -0.68
C PHE A 95 0.33 10.23 0.37
N MET A 96 -0.89 10.09 0.89
CA MET A 96 -1.31 10.83 2.06
C MET A 96 -0.94 10.01 3.29
N LEU A 97 -0.10 10.57 4.16
CA LEU A 97 0.50 9.86 5.28
C LEU A 97 0.13 10.50 6.61
N HIS A 98 0.20 9.71 7.68
CA HIS A 98 0.14 10.24 9.04
C HIS A 98 1.21 11.31 9.22
N GLY A 99 0.86 12.42 9.89
CA GLY A 99 1.75 13.56 10.03
C GLY A 99 3.10 13.27 10.65
N GLY A 100 3.20 12.20 11.44
CA GLY A 100 4.47 11.76 12.00
C GLY A 100 5.55 11.48 10.96
N TYR A 101 5.16 11.12 9.74
CA TYR A 101 6.13 10.90 8.65
C TYR A 101 6.74 12.19 8.11
N CYS A 102 6.16 13.34 8.47
CA CYS A 102 6.64 14.66 8.05
C CYS A 102 7.09 15.52 9.25
N GLY A 103 7.23 14.92 10.43
CA GLY A 103 7.60 15.65 11.63
C GLY A 103 6.49 16.53 12.17
N LEU A 104 5.23 16.28 11.77
CA LEU A 104 4.06 17.04 12.24
C LEU A 104 3.39 16.32 13.41
N SER A 105 2.49 17.01 14.11
CA SER A 105 1.67 16.37 15.12
C SER A 105 0.73 15.34 14.46
N GLY A 106 0.34 14.31 15.20
CA GLY A 106 -0.40 13.17 14.67
C GLY A 106 -1.73 13.49 14.01
N GLY A 107 -2.36 14.60 14.40
CA GLY A 107 -3.64 14.99 13.80
C GLY A 107 -3.54 15.69 12.43
N SER A 108 -2.33 15.97 11.96
CA SER A 108 -2.10 16.72 10.73
C SER A 108 -1.53 15.79 9.65
N PRO A 109 -2.32 15.39 8.64
CA PRO A 109 -1.78 14.54 7.58
C PRO A 109 -0.78 15.31 6.71
N CYS A 110 0.09 14.57 6.03
CA CYS A 110 1.03 15.15 5.08
C CYS A 110 1.07 14.28 3.83
N SER A 111 1.63 14.81 2.75
CA SER A 111 1.76 14.05 1.52
C SER A 111 3.21 13.96 1.10
N LYS A 112 3.56 12.81 0.50
CA LYS A 112 4.84 12.58 -0.15
C LYS A 112 4.59 11.88 -1.47
N THR A 113 5.43 12.17 -2.46
CA THR A 113 5.33 11.52 -3.76
C THR A 113 6.53 10.62 -3.97
N HIS A 114 6.32 9.55 -4.75
CA HIS A 114 7.40 8.66 -5.12
C HIS A 114 7.14 8.05 -6.49
N ARG A 115 8.15 8.05 -7.34
CA ARG A 115 8.09 7.42 -8.66
C ARG A 115 8.32 5.93 -8.49
N ILE A 116 7.48 5.11 -9.11
CA ILE A 116 7.52 3.67 -8.91
C ILE A 116 8.48 3.01 -9.90
N THR A 117 9.46 2.29 -9.35
CA THR A 117 10.43 1.51 -10.09
C THR A 117 10.52 0.12 -9.46
N ALA A 118 11.41 -0.74 -9.96
CA ALA A 118 11.65 -2.04 -9.35
C ALA A 118 12.49 -1.97 -8.08
N ARG A 119 12.83 -0.76 -7.62
CA ARG A 119 13.60 -0.56 -6.40
C ARG A 119 12.67 -0.40 -5.21
N PRO A 120 12.85 -1.19 -4.14
CA PRO A 120 12.08 -1.00 -2.92
C PRO A 120 12.32 0.36 -2.27
N PHE A 121 11.27 0.89 -1.63
CA PHE A 121 11.35 2.16 -0.91
C PHE A 121 10.42 2.14 0.30
N GLU A 122 10.67 3.06 1.22
CA GLU A 122 9.81 3.27 2.37
C GLU A 122 9.90 4.72 2.82
N PHE A 123 8.86 5.19 3.49
CA PHE A 123 8.89 6.48 4.18
C PHE A 123 9.23 6.24 5.63
N LYS A 124 10.21 6.97 6.14
CA LYS A 124 10.66 6.84 7.53
C LYS A 124 10.20 8.04 8.33
N GLN A 125 9.85 7.79 9.58
CA GLN A 125 9.53 8.88 10.48
C GLN A 125 10.81 9.60 10.89
N PRO A 126 10.81 10.96 10.92
CA PRO A 126 11.93 11.70 11.43
C PRO A 126 12.17 11.35 12.90
N LYS A 127 13.42 11.36 13.30
CA LYS A 127 13.81 11.11 14.69
C LYS A 127 13.63 12.36 15.53
#